data_584718949db319998cc548c4292e17da
#
_entry.id   584718949db319998cc548c4292e17da
#
_cell.length_a   1.000
_cell.length_b   1.000
_cell.length_c   1.000
_cell.angle_alpha   90.00
_cell.angle_beta   90.00
_cell.angle_gamma   90.00
#
_symmetry.space_group_name_H-M   'P 1'
#
loop_
_entity.id
_entity.type
_entity.pdbx_description
1 polymer ?
#
loop_
_entity_poly.entity_id
_entity_poly.type
_entity_poly.pdbx_seq_one_letter_code
_entity_poly.pdbx_strand_id
1 'polypeptide(L)'
;MGTASAMPVIDRYQSAHVLEVHGRLFLIDCGEAVQRQMIRYKVPLAKLDTIFISHIHGDHLFGLFTLLSTLGLSCKVTPVVIYGPSNLCPLLKSFMSFYGKGIGITVDFHPLSVKTPEVIYSTKSLEVLAFPLNHKIETYGYMIREKLPQLNIRKDALDKYDLTKTEIGALKRGEDILRPAGPDDGATFLNGFIKHSGTDEPLLIKNEEAAYLPYVPRSYAYCSDTAPFPELSEWVKGVDLLYHETTYLDQYQDQAAKRFHSTTKQAAQCALDAGAKKLVIAHYSSRCRDASKYEVECRTIFPETYAANDGDVFEI
;
A
#
# COMPACT_ATOMS: atom_id res chain seq x y z
N MET A 1 -0.80 -12.52 6.32
CA MET A 1 -1.88 -13.53 6.34
C MET A 1 -1.35 -14.90 5.91
N GLY A 2 -0.53 -14.98 4.88
CA GLY A 2 0.08 -16.21 4.40
C GLY A 2 1.44 -15.94 3.75
N THR A 3 2.41 -16.81 4.01
CA THR A 3 3.84 -16.63 3.66
C THR A 3 4.43 -17.79 2.85
N ALA A 4 3.63 -18.83 2.55
CA ALA A 4 4.03 -19.95 1.71
C ALA A 4 3.80 -19.67 0.22
N SER A 5 4.60 -20.34 -0.63
CA SER A 5 4.39 -20.43 -2.09
C SER A 5 3.40 -21.55 -2.44
N ALA A 6 3.35 -21.94 -3.72
CA ALA A 6 2.34 -22.82 -4.30
C ALA A 6 2.11 -24.16 -3.57
N MET A 7 3.14 -24.82 -3.08
CA MET A 7 2.98 -26.12 -2.39
C MET A 7 2.54 -25.92 -0.95
N PRO A 8 1.36 -26.43 -0.56
CA PRO A 8 0.87 -26.31 0.81
C PRO A 8 1.83 -26.94 1.82
N VAL A 9 1.96 -26.30 2.95
CA VAL A 9 2.72 -26.78 4.13
C VAL A 9 1.86 -26.61 5.39
N ILE A 10 2.15 -27.37 6.45
CA ILE A 10 1.29 -27.41 7.63
C ILE A 10 1.28 -26.08 8.37
N ASP A 11 2.44 -25.43 8.49
CA ASP A 11 2.64 -24.29 9.39
C ASP A 11 2.52 -22.92 8.72
N ARG A 12 2.20 -22.86 7.42
CA ARG A 12 2.09 -21.62 6.68
C ARG A 12 0.94 -21.70 5.68
N TYR A 13 0.22 -20.59 5.54
CA TYR A 13 -0.78 -20.42 4.52
C TYR A 13 -0.19 -19.75 3.28
N GLN A 14 -0.89 -19.87 2.15
CA GLN A 14 -0.48 -19.31 0.87
C GLN A 14 -0.64 -17.79 0.83
N SER A 15 -0.03 -17.14 -0.17
CA SER A 15 0.13 -15.70 -0.26
C SER A 15 -1.16 -14.90 -0.04
N ALA A 16 -1.15 -14.08 0.99
CA ALA A 16 -2.18 -13.07 1.26
C ALA A 16 -1.64 -12.01 2.22
N HIS A 17 -1.83 -10.74 1.88
CA HIS A 17 -1.36 -9.61 2.67
C HIS A 17 -2.49 -8.64 2.94
N VAL A 18 -2.61 -8.17 4.16
CA VAL A 18 -3.56 -7.12 4.53
C VAL A 18 -2.78 -5.86 4.84
N LEU A 19 -3.16 -4.77 4.21
CA LEU A 19 -2.65 -3.43 4.48
C LEU A 19 -3.77 -2.56 5.04
N GLU A 20 -3.53 -1.96 6.20
CA GLU A 20 -4.40 -0.93 6.77
C GLU A 20 -3.73 0.44 6.66
N VAL A 21 -4.41 1.40 6.03
CA VAL A 21 -3.94 2.78 5.88
C VAL A 21 -5.11 3.75 5.90
N HIS A 22 -5.03 4.78 6.75
CA HIS A 22 -6.11 5.78 6.94
C HIS A 22 -7.49 5.16 7.18
N GLY A 23 -7.55 4.06 7.94
CA GLY A 23 -8.80 3.34 8.24
C GLY A 23 -9.39 2.54 7.08
N ARG A 24 -8.70 2.46 5.95
CA ARG A 24 -9.01 1.60 4.81
C ARG A 24 -8.28 0.28 4.92
N LEU A 25 -8.93 -0.77 4.47
CA LEU A 25 -8.37 -2.12 4.50
C LEU A 25 -8.26 -2.65 3.06
N PHE A 26 -7.05 -2.96 2.65
CA PHE A 26 -6.74 -3.58 1.37
C PHE A 26 -6.27 -5.01 1.58
N LEU A 27 -6.70 -5.92 0.71
CA LEU A 27 -6.13 -7.25 0.60
C LEU A 27 -5.32 -7.34 -0.68
N ILE A 28 -4.09 -7.84 -0.59
CA ILE A 28 -3.21 -8.09 -1.73
C ILE A 28 -2.95 -9.59 -1.78
N ASP A 29 -3.34 -10.19 -2.87
CA ASP A 29 -3.45 -11.63 -3.09
C ASP A 29 -4.41 -12.34 -2.12
N CYS A 30 -4.88 -13.48 -2.51
CA CYS A 30 -5.95 -14.18 -1.84
C CYS A 30 -5.71 -15.70 -1.92
N GLY A 31 -4.64 -16.16 -1.27
CA GLY A 31 -4.32 -17.57 -1.15
C GLY A 31 -5.37 -18.36 -0.38
N GLU A 32 -5.25 -19.68 -0.39
CA GLU A 32 -6.21 -20.57 0.24
C GLU A 32 -6.42 -20.23 1.73
N ALA A 33 -7.68 -20.33 2.16
CA ALA A 33 -8.11 -20.10 3.55
C ALA A 33 -7.86 -18.69 4.12
N VAL A 34 -7.62 -17.68 3.29
CA VAL A 34 -7.40 -16.30 3.71
C VAL A 34 -8.49 -15.78 4.65
N GLN A 35 -9.78 -16.08 4.39
CA GLN A 35 -10.88 -15.66 5.26
C GLN A 35 -10.76 -16.24 6.68
N ARG A 36 -10.22 -17.44 6.83
CA ARG A 36 -9.97 -18.05 8.15
C ARG A 36 -8.84 -17.35 8.87
N GLN A 37 -7.79 -16.99 8.15
CA GLN A 37 -6.66 -16.21 8.68
C GLN A 37 -7.12 -14.81 9.11
N MET A 38 -7.94 -14.15 8.30
CA MET A 38 -8.52 -12.85 8.67
C MET A 38 -9.33 -12.93 9.97
N ILE A 39 -10.15 -13.98 10.14
CA ILE A 39 -10.90 -14.21 11.38
C ILE A 39 -9.94 -14.49 12.54
N ARG A 40 -8.95 -15.35 12.34
CA ARG A 40 -7.95 -15.73 13.36
C ARG A 40 -7.20 -14.51 13.90
N TYR A 41 -6.79 -13.60 13.01
CA TYR A 41 -6.04 -12.39 13.36
C TYR A 41 -6.95 -11.17 13.57
N LYS A 42 -8.27 -11.38 13.68
CA LYS A 42 -9.28 -10.34 13.98
C LYS A 42 -9.30 -9.19 12.98
N VAL A 43 -8.94 -9.45 11.72
CA VAL A 43 -9.07 -8.48 10.64
C VAL A 43 -10.55 -8.29 10.31
N PRO A 44 -11.08 -7.05 10.34
CA PRO A 44 -12.51 -6.80 10.18
C PRO A 44 -12.97 -6.99 8.73
N LEU A 45 -13.47 -8.17 8.39
CA LEU A 45 -13.97 -8.50 7.04
C LEU A 45 -14.97 -7.47 6.49
N ALA A 46 -15.80 -6.88 7.33
CA ALA A 46 -16.79 -5.88 6.92
C ALA A 46 -16.14 -4.60 6.32
N LYS A 47 -14.89 -4.28 6.71
CA LYS A 47 -14.14 -3.13 6.18
C LYS A 47 -13.43 -3.42 4.88
N LEU A 48 -13.27 -4.69 4.50
CA LEU A 48 -12.59 -5.07 3.27
C LEU A 48 -13.49 -4.75 2.07
N ASP A 49 -13.11 -3.79 1.28
CA ASP A 49 -13.83 -3.38 0.07
C ASP A 49 -12.97 -3.43 -1.21
N THR A 50 -11.66 -3.51 -1.08
CA THR A 50 -10.74 -3.48 -2.21
C THR A 50 -9.69 -4.59 -2.12
N ILE A 51 -9.57 -5.37 -3.20
CA ILE A 51 -8.66 -6.50 -3.33
C ILE A 51 -7.79 -6.29 -4.58
N PHE A 52 -6.49 -6.51 -4.44
CA PHE A 52 -5.53 -6.50 -5.52
C PHE A 52 -5.01 -7.92 -5.73
N ILE A 53 -5.17 -8.47 -6.93
CA ILE A 53 -4.68 -9.80 -7.31
C ILE A 53 -3.48 -9.62 -8.24
N SER A 54 -2.33 -10.14 -7.82
CA SER A 54 -1.10 -10.04 -8.59
C SER A 54 -1.17 -10.88 -9.87
N HIS A 55 -1.61 -12.13 -9.77
CA HIS A 55 -1.74 -13.05 -10.88
C HIS A 55 -2.68 -14.22 -10.52
N ILE A 56 -2.96 -15.11 -11.51
CA ILE A 56 -3.98 -16.16 -11.36
C ILE A 56 -3.43 -17.54 -10.94
N HIS A 57 -2.20 -17.65 -10.44
CA HIS A 57 -1.79 -18.91 -9.80
C HIS A 57 -2.64 -19.19 -8.56
N GLY A 58 -2.85 -20.47 -8.24
CA GLY A 58 -3.80 -20.88 -7.21
C GLY A 58 -3.45 -20.38 -5.81
N ASP A 59 -2.16 -20.34 -5.49
CA ASP A 59 -1.64 -19.84 -4.22
C ASP A 59 -1.79 -18.33 -4.00
N HIS A 60 -2.19 -17.59 -5.03
CA HIS A 60 -2.51 -16.17 -4.97
C HIS A 60 -4.01 -15.87 -5.16
N LEU A 61 -4.79 -16.88 -5.61
CA LEU A 61 -6.15 -16.64 -6.08
C LEU A 61 -7.24 -17.51 -5.43
N PHE A 62 -6.99 -18.78 -5.11
CA PHE A 62 -8.08 -19.72 -4.83
C PHE A 62 -8.90 -19.37 -3.58
N GLY A 63 -8.34 -18.64 -2.63
CA GLY A 63 -9.07 -18.10 -1.49
C GLY A 63 -10.08 -17.00 -1.84
N LEU A 64 -9.94 -16.35 -3.01
CA LEU A 64 -10.84 -15.26 -3.41
C LEU A 64 -12.29 -15.71 -3.48
N PHE A 65 -12.56 -16.86 -4.08
CA PHE A 65 -13.93 -17.35 -4.27
C PHE A 65 -14.60 -17.70 -2.94
N THR A 66 -13.85 -18.29 -2.01
CA THR A 66 -14.35 -18.59 -0.66
C THR A 66 -14.52 -17.34 0.17
N LEU A 67 -13.62 -16.34 0.00
CA LEU A 67 -13.74 -15.03 0.64
C LEU A 67 -14.98 -14.28 0.14
N LEU A 68 -15.22 -14.22 -1.16
CA LEU A 68 -16.41 -13.59 -1.75
C LEU A 68 -17.70 -14.23 -1.23
N SER A 69 -17.74 -15.56 -1.12
CA SER A 69 -18.87 -16.27 -0.51
C SER A 69 -19.07 -15.87 0.96
N THR A 70 -17.99 -15.78 1.74
CA THR A 70 -18.04 -15.36 3.15
C THR A 70 -18.52 -13.92 3.30
N LEU A 71 -18.04 -13.01 2.46
CA LEU A 71 -18.46 -11.60 2.45
C LEU A 71 -19.93 -11.46 2.09
N GLY A 72 -20.43 -12.23 1.12
CA GLY A 72 -21.83 -12.25 0.76
C GLY A 72 -22.75 -12.75 1.89
N LEU A 73 -22.36 -13.83 2.58
CA LEU A 73 -23.08 -14.33 3.75
C LEU A 73 -23.08 -13.34 4.92
N SER A 74 -22.09 -12.46 4.99
CA SER A 74 -22.02 -11.39 5.99
C SER A 74 -22.90 -10.20 5.66
N CYS A 75 -23.77 -10.27 4.65
CA CYS A 75 -24.64 -9.20 4.17
C CYS A 75 -23.91 -7.91 3.82
N LYS A 76 -22.76 -8.01 3.18
CA LYS A 76 -22.00 -6.86 2.70
C LYS A 76 -22.79 -6.10 1.63
N VAL A 77 -23.12 -4.85 1.92
CA VAL A 77 -23.97 -4.01 1.05
C VAL A 77 -23.16 -3.32 -0.07
N THR A 78 -21.90 -3.03 0.17
CA THR A 78 -21.04 -2.36 -0.81
C THR A 78 -20.41 -3.36 -1.76
N PRO A 79 -20.21 -3.01 -3.05
CA PRO A 79 -19.46 -3.88 -3.95
C PRO A 79 -18.04 -4.13 -3.44
N VAL A 80 -17.52 -5.33 -3.72
CA VAL A 80 -16.09 -5.62 -3.55
C VAL A 80 -15.39 -5.23 -4.85
N VAL A 81 -14.48 -4.28 -4.74
CA VAL A 81 -13.68 -3.83 -5.88
C VAL A 81 -12.46 -4.73 -6.02
N ILE A 82 -12.21 -5.26 -7.20
CA ILE A 82 -11.08 -6.15 -7.47
C ILE A 82 -10.28 -5.61 -8.64
N TYR A 83 -8.98 -5.37 -8.40
CA TYR A 83 -7.99 -5.09 -9.43
C TYR A 83 -7.15 -6.34 -9.68
N GLY A 84 -6.86 -6.64 -10.94
CA GLY A 84 -6.03 -7.81 -11.25
C GLY A 84 -5.87 -8.03 -12.76
N PRO A 85 -5.12 -9.06 -13.16
CA PRO A 85 -4.84 -9.34 -14.55
C PRO A 85 -6.12 -9.65 -15.31
N SER A 86 -6.13 -9.34 -16.62
CA SER A 86 -7.32 -9.42 -17.47
C SER A 86 -7.89 -10.85 -17.54
N ASN A 87 -7.03 -11.87 -17.45
CA ASN A 87 -7.41 -13.29 -17.48
C ASN A 87 -8.16 -13.76 -16.21
N LEU A 88 -8.25 -12.95 -15.17
CA LEU A 88 -9.11 -13.19 -14.00
C LEU A 88 -10.60 -12.98 -14.33
N CYS A 89 -10.92 -12.14 -15.32
CA CYS A 89 -12.31 -11.79 -15.68
C CYS A 89 -13.21 -13.01 -15.99
N PRO A 90 -12.81 -13.96 -16.84
CA PRO A 90 -13.65 -15.13 -17.13
C PRO A 90 -13.87 -16.01 -15.89
N LEU A 91 -12.90 -16.12 -14.99
CA LEU A 91 -13.04 -16.89 -13.75
C LEU A 91 -14.07 -16.26 -12.82
N LEU A 92 -14.00 -14.93 -12.63
CA LEU A 92 -14.98 -14.19 -11.83
C LEU A 92 -16.38 -14.27 -12.45
N LYS A 93 -16.51 -14.08 -13.76
CA LYS A 93 -17.79 -14.22 -14.47
C LYS A 93 -18.39 -15.60 -14.28
N SER A 94 -17.60 -16.65 -14.43
CA SER A 94 -18.04 -18.03 -14.22
C SER A 94 -18.50 -18.25 -12.78
N PHE A 95 -17.69 -17.89 -11.80
CA PHE A 95 -18.06 -17.99 -10.40
C PHE A 95 -19.37 -17.24 -10.08
N MET A 96 -19.49 -15.99 -10.51
CA MET A 96 -20.67 -15.17 -10.27
C MET A 96 -21.91 -15.69 -11.00
N SER A 97 -21.76 -16.35 -12.15
CA SER A 97 -22.90 -16.96 -12.85
C SER A 97 -23.53 -18.13 -12.08
N PHE A 98 -22.69 -18.93 -11.41
CA PHE A 98 -23.14 -20.06 -10.62
C PHE A 98 -23.58 -19.70 -9.20
N TYR A 99 -22.83 -18.84 -8.54
CA TYR A 99 -22.97 -18.59 -7.10
C TYR A 99 -23.49 -17.19 -6.77
N GLY A 100 -23.33 -16.19 -7.66
CA GLY A 100 -23.55 -14.78 -7.35
C GLY A 100 -24.97 -14.48 -6.84
N LYS A 101 -26.00 -15.08 -7.43
CA LYS A 101 -27.39 -14.88 -6.99
C LYS A 101 -27.65 -15.42 -5.58
N GLY A 102 -26.97 -16.50 -5.19
CA GLY A 102 -27.15 -17.13 -3.87
C GLY A 102 -26.42 -16.44 -2.74
N ILE A 103 -25.28 -15.82 -3.04
CA ILE A 103 -24.42 -15.17 -2.02
C ILE A 103 -24.67 -13.67 -1.87
N GLY A 104 -25.48 -13.05 -2.74
CA GLY A 104 -25.90 -11.65 -2.58
C GLY A 104 -24.79 -10.61 -2.61
N ILE A 105 -23.61 -10.92 -3.20
CA ILE A 105 -22.48 -10.01 -3.30
C ILE A 105 -22.38 -9.39 -4.69
N THR A 106 -21.96 -8.14 -4.75
CA THR A 106 -21.61 -7.45 -5.99
C THR A 106 -20.09 -7.33 -6.10
N VAL A 107 -19.54 -7.69 -7.25
CA VAL A 107 -18.11 -7.56 -7.57
C VAL A 107 -17.95 -6.52 -8.68
N ASP A 108 -17.09 -5.54 -8.45
CA ASP A 108 -16.65 -4.55 -9.44
C ASP A 108 -15.21 -4.87 -9.83
N PHE A 109 -15.02 -5.44 -11.01
CA PHE A 109 -13.71 -5.90 -11.47
C PHE A 109 -13.07 -4.93 -12.46
N HIS A 110 -11.86 -4.50 -12.13
CA HIS A 110 -11.01 -3.61 -12.93
C HIS A 110 -9.83 -4.40 -13.51
N PRO A 111 -9.90 -4.82 -14.78
CA PRO A 111 -8.79 -5.54 -15.41
C PRO A 111 -7.60 -4.59 -15.64
N LEU A 112 -6.41 -5.08 -15.30
CA LEU A 112 -5.16 -4.36 -15.50
C LEU A 112 -4.57 -4.70 -16.87
N SER A 113 -3.84 -3.74 -17.46
CA SER A 113 -3.05 -3.90 -18.70
C SER A 113 -1.88 -2.92 -18.73
N VAL A 114 -1.22 -2.74 -17.56
CA VAL A 114 -0.13 -1.77 -17.42
C VAL A 114 1.19 -2.33 -17.96
N LYS A 115 2.00 -1.47 -18.55
CA LYS A 115 3.33 -1.81 -19.09
C LYS A 115 4.47 -1.17 -18.30
N THR A 116 4.16 -0.12 -17.57
CA THR A 116 5.01 0.64 -16.68
C THR A 116 4.18 0.99 -15.45
N PRO A 117 4.76 1.52 -14.35
CA PRO A 117 3.97 1.91 -13.19
C PRO A 117 2.88 2.91 -13.54
N GLU A 118 1.63 2.55 -13.28
CA GLU A 118 0.44 3.37 -13.53
C GLU A 118 -0.45 3.45 -12.29
N VAL A 119 -1.05 4.63 -12.04
CA VAL A 119 -2.01 4.81 -10.94
C VAL A 119 -3.33 4.15 -11.31
N ILE A 120 -3.72 3.12 -10.57
CA ILE A 120 -4.95 2.35 -10.78
C ILE A 120 -6.06 2.71 -9.78
N TYR A 121 -5.70 3.26 -8.63
CA TYR A 121 -6.62 3.67 -7.58
C TYR A 121 -6.12 4.96 -6.93
N SER A 122 -7.00 5.88 -6.61
CA SER A 122 -6.61 7.17 -6.03
C SER A 122 -7.72 7.76 -5.15
N THR A 123 -7.32 8.29 -4.00
CA THR A 123 -8.16 9.07 -3.09
C THR A 123 -7.52 10.43 -2.80
N LYS A 124 -8.09 11.20 -1.87
CA LYS A 124 -7.47 12.46 -1.42
C LYS A 124 -6.13 12.24 -0.70
N SER A 125 -5.97 11.10 0.01
CA SER A 125 -4.84 10.85 0.91
C SER A 125 -3.87 9.79 0.44
N LEU A 126 -4.25 8.94 -0.51
CA LEU A 126 -3.39 7.85 -1.00
C LEU A 126 -3.66 7.53 -2.47
N GLU A 127 -2.71 6.86 -3.08
CA GLU A 127 -2.85 6.25 -4.40
C GLU A 127 -2.20 4.87 -4.43
N VAL A 128 -2.68 4.04 -5.35
CA VAL A 128 -2.11 2.72 -5.63
C VAL A 128 -1.66 2.69 -7.08
N LEU A 129 -0.43 2.29 -7.28
CA LEU A 129 0.14 2.03 -8.60
C LEU A 129 0.22 0.52 -8.79
N ALA A 130 -0.05 0.05 -10.01
CA ALA A 130 0.31 -1.29 -10.47
C ALA A 130 1.51 -1.19 -11.42
N PHE A 131 2.35 -2.19 -11.42
CA PHE A 131 3.49 -2.33 -12.34
C PHE A 131 3.70 -3.79 -12.72
N PRO A 132 4.15 -4.09 -13.96
CA PRO A 132 4.34 -5.46 -14.40
C PRO A 132 5.54 -6.12 -13.69
N LEU A 133 5.44 -7.42 -13.48
CA LEU A 133 6.50 -8.25 -12.93
C LEU A 133 6.95 -9.29 -13.97
N ASN A 134 8.18 -9.79 -13.83
CA ASN A 134 8.77 -10.75 -14.75
C ASN A 134 8.46 -12.19 -14.30
N HIS A 135 7.24 -12.65 -14.63
CA HIS A 135 6.80 -14.00 -14.30
C HIS A 135 6.27 -14.74 -15.53
N LYS A 136 5.98 -16.05 -15.40
CA LYS A 136 5.50 -16.92 -16.51
C LYS A 136 4.16 -16.51 -17.10
N ILE A 137 3.33 -15.88 -16.29
CA ILE A 137 2.01 -15.39 -16.68
C ILE A 137 1.92 -13.90 -16.35
N GLU A 138 0.92 -13.24 -16.87
CA GLU A 138 0.64 -11.84 -16.57
C GLU A 138 0.57 -11.63 -15.05
N THR A 139 1.52 -10.86 -14.52
CA THR A 139 1.73 -10.66 -13.08
C THR A 139 2.03 -9.19 -12.78
N TYR A 140 1.43 -8.69 -11.71
CA TYR A 140 1.58 -7.31 -11.28
C TYR A 140 2.10 -7.21 -9.84
N GLY A 141 2.98 -6.24 -9.61
CA GLY A 141 3.27 -5.68 -8.30
C GLY A 141 2.39 -4.47 -8.03
N TYR A 142 2.31 -4.07 -6.76
CA TYR A 142 1.52 -2.92 -6.33
C TYR A 142 2.34 -2.03 -5.43
N MET A 143 2.23 -0.71 -5.61
CA MET A 143 2.79 0.27 -4.68
C MET A 143 1.66 1.14 -4.15
N ILE A 144 1.49 1.13 -2.84
CA ILE A 144 0.57 1.99 -2.11
C ILE A 144 1.39 3.11 -1.49
N ARG A 145 1.06 4.36 -1.82
CA ARG A 145 1.74 5.53 -1.25
C ARG A 145 0.76 6.58 -0.77
N GLU A 146 1.05 7.16 0.37
CA GLU A 146 0.34 8.30 0.88
C GLU A 146 0.68 9.54 0.04
N LYS A 147 -0.32 10.37 -0.21
CA LYS A 147 -0.12 11.68 -0.85
C LYS A 147 0.36 12.70 0.16
N LEU A 148 1.11 13.68 -0.31
CA LEU A 148 1.50 14.81 0.52
C LEU A 148 0.25 15.48 1.10
N PRO A 149 0.09 15.52 2.42
CA PRO A 149 -1.07 16.17 3.03
C PRO A 149 -0.98 17.68 2.90
N GLN A 150 -2.14 18.33 2.97
CA GLN A 150 -2.15 19.76 3.19
C GLN A 150 -1.55 20.08 4.57
N LEU A 151 -0.84 21.20 4.66
CA LEU A 151 -0.31 21.68 5.92
C LEU A 151 -1.44 21.99 6.92
N ASN A 152 -1.17 21.70 8.18
CA ASN A 152 -2.01 22.14 9.30
C ASN A 152 -1.42 23.42 9.90
N ILE A 153 -2.29 24.29 10.39
CA ILE A 153 -1.87 25.52 11.06
C ILE A 153 -1.59 25.19 12.54
N ARG A 154 -0.47 25.70 13.04
CA ARG A 154 -0.12 25.60 14.45
C ARG A 154 -1.12 26.41 15.28
N LYS A 155 -1.51 25.87 16.43
CA LYS A 155 -2.49 26.53 17.31
C LYS A 155 -1.96 27.89 17.83
N ASP A 156 -0.69 27.93 18.21
CA ASP A 156 -0.02 29.14 18.67
C ASP A 156 0.06 30.22 17.57
N ALA A 157 0.19 29.81 16.29
CA ALA A 157 0.15 30.79 15.19
C ALA A 157 -1.26 31.35 14.97
N LEU A 158 -2.32 30.57 15.18
CA LEU A 158 -3.70 31.07 15.15
C LEU A 158 -3.90 32.15 16.25
N ASP A 159 -3.45 31.86 17.46
CA ASP A 159 -3.59 32.77 18.62
C ASP A 159 -2.71 34.03 18.49
N LYS A 160 -1.48 33.85 17.93
CA LYS A 160 -0.48 34.93 17.81
C LYS A 160 -0.80 35.89 16.66
N TYR A 161 -1.24 35.38 15.52
CA TYR A 161 -1.36 36.19 14.30
C TYR A 161 -2.81 36.51 13.93
N ASP A 162 -3.80 35.98 14.63
CA ASP A 162 -5.23 36.12 14.33
C ASP A 162 -5.52 36.00 12.81
N LEU A 163 -5.23 34.82 12.30
CA LEU A 163 -5.19 34.52 10.86
C LEU A 163 -6.58 34.54 10.25
N THR A 164 -6.74 35.24 9.14
CA THR A 164 -7.94 35.20 8.32
C THR A 164 -8.07 33.87 7.58
N LYS A 165 -9.28 33.52 7.13
CA LYS A 165 -9.52 32.31 6.31
C LYS A 165 -8.67 32.26 5.04
N THR A 166 -8.44 33.42 4.41
CA THR A 166 -7.61 33.52 3.21
C THR A 166 -6.16 33.23 3.51
N GLU A 167 -5.62 33.80 4.60
CA GLU A 167 -4.25 33.55 5.06
C GLU A 167 -4.04 32.10 5.49
N ILE A 168 -5.00 31.50 6.22
CA ILE A 168 -4.99 30.08 6.54
C ILE A 168 -4.93 29.24 5.25
N GLY A 169 -5.71 29.61 4.22
CA GLY A 169 -5.68 28.93 2.94
C GLY A 169 -4.32 29.03 2.24
N ALA A 170 -3.69 30.19 2.28
CA ALA A 170 -2.36 30.42 1.70
C ALA A 170 -1.28 29.64 2.46
N LEU A 171 -1.26 29.72 3.79
CA LEU A 171 -0.35 28.95 4.63
C LEU A 171 -0.49 27.44 4.43
N LYS A 172 -1.72 26.93 4.25
CA LYS A 172 -1.96 25.52 3.95
C LYS A 172 -1.41 25.06 2.60
N ARG A 173 -1.20 25.98 1.66
CA ARG A 173 -0.55 25.72 0.37
C ARG A 173 0.97 25.87 0.41
N GLY A 174 1.55 26.29 1.57
CA GLY A 174 2.99 26.50 1.72
C GLY A 174 3.45 27.91 1.40
N GLU A 175 2.52 28.89 1.29
CA GLU A 175 2.82 30.28 0.99
C GLU A 175 3.12 31.06 2.28
N ASP A 176 4.09 31.97 2.23
CA ASP A 176 4.31 32.97 3.28
C ASP A 176 3.28 34.08 3.16
N ILE A 177 2.95 34.72 4.29
CA ILE A 177 2.01 35.85 4.31
C ILE A 177 2.80 37.13 4.60
N LEU A 178 2.67 38.12 3.75
CA LEU A 178 3.16 39.47 3.96
C LEU A 178 1.96 40.39 4.21
N ARG A 179 1.80 40.85 5.43
CA ARG A 179 0.89 41.95 5.77
C ARG A 179 1.64 43.28 5.62
N PRO A 180 1.22 44.15 4.68
CA PRO A 180 1.88 45.44 4.49
C PRO A 180 1.68 46.32 5.73
N ALA A 181 2.64 47.22 6.00
CA ALA A 181 2.43 48.31 6.93
C ALA A 181 1.24 49.15 6.44
N GLY A 182 0.41 49.53 7.36
CA GLY A 182 -0.76 50.39 7.05
C GLY A 182 -1.22 51.13 8.28
N PRO A 183 -1.90 52.27 8.10
CA PRO A 183 -2.46 52.99 9.24
C PRO A 183 -3.45 52.07 9.97
N ASP A 184 -3.50 52.26 11.28
CA ASP A 184 -4.52 51.64 12.12
C ASP A 184 -5.90 52.25 11.77
N ASP A 185 -6.59 51.65 10.84
CA ASP A 185 -7.93 52.11 10.40
C ASP A 185 -9.05 51.57 11.28
N GLY A 186 -8.69 51.09 12.47
CA GLY A 186 -9.63 50.59 13.49
C GLY A 186 -10.26 49.24 13.06
N ALA A 187 -10.62 48.47 14.05
CA ALA A 187 -11.28 47.18 13.81
C ALA A 187 -12.61 47.38 13.08
N THR A 188 -12.66 47.03 11.80
CA THR A 188 -13.91 47.00 11.02
C THR A 188 -14.53 45.63 11.08
N PHE A 189 -15.70 45.52 11.67
CA PHE A 189 -16.51 44.31 11.63
C PHE A 189 -17.14 44.18 10.25
N LEU A 190 -16.59 43.28 9.42
CA LEU A 190 -17.23 42.91 8.15
C LEU A 190 -17.49 41.41 8.16
N ASN A 191 -18.74 41.02 8.06
CA ASN A 191 -19.19 39.63 7.96
C ASN A 191 -18.77 38.71 9.14
N GLY A 192 -18.72 39.28 10.36
CA GLY A 192 -18.38 38.50 11.56
C GLY A 192 -16.88 38.28 11.79
N PHE A 193 -16.01 38.99 11.08
CA PHE A 193 -14.56 38.93 11.27
C PHE A 193 -14.01 40.28 11.68
N ILE A 194 -13.08 40.25 12.64
CA ILE A 194 -12.30 41.44 13.04
C ILE A 194 -11.16 41.62 12.03
N LYS A 195 -11.13 42.74 11.36
CA LYS A 195 -9.96 43.15 10.57
C LYS A 195 -8.95 43.78 11.51
N HIS A 196 -7.75 43.20 11.59
CA HIS A 196 -6.71 43.71 12.46
C HIS A 196 -6.25 45.12 12.07
N SER A 197 -6.05 45.93 13.07
CA SER A 197 -5.34 47.20 12.99
C SER A 197 -3.99 47.01 12.29
N GLY A 198 -3.67 47.94 11.40
CA GLY A 198 -2.38 47.98 10.73
C GLY A 198 -1.22 48.03 11.73
N THR A 199 -0.11 47.45 11.39
CA THR A 199 1.14 47.58 12.13
C THR A 199 1.99 48.66 11.48
N ASP A 200 2.77 49.40 12.28
CA ASP A 200 3.66 50.44 11.77
C ASP A 200 4.75 49.90 10.84
N GLU A 201 5.00 48.58 10.92
CA GLU A 201 5.95 47.85 10.10
C GLU A 201 5.28 46.66 9.36
N PRO A 202 5.78 46.28 8.18
CA PRO A 202 5.28 45.11 7.49
C PRO A 202 5.55 43.85 8.31
N LEU A 203 4.53 43.00 8.46
CA LEU A 203 4.62 41.72 9.17
C LEU A 203 4.74 40.55 8.17
N LEU A 204 5.88 39.87 8.24
CA LEU A 204 6.08 38.61 7.49
C LEU A 204 5.75 37.42 8.41
N ILE A 205 4.76 36.62 8.02
CA ILE A 205 4.42 35.35 8.67
C ILE A 205 4.95 34.25 7.80
N LYS A 206 6.03 33.61 8.24
CA LYS A 206 6.64 32.50 7.50
C LYS A 206 5.81 31.23 7.63
N ASN A 207 5.64 30.52 6.53
CA ASN A 207 4.93 29.26 6.49
C ASN A 207 5.51 28.24 7.47
N GLU A 208 6.84 28.08 7.51
CA GLU A 208 7.55 27.15 8.39
C GLU A 208 7.30 27.38 9.90
N GLU A 209 6.98 28.63 10.28
CA GLU A 209 6.66 29.01 11.66
C GLU A 209 5.18 28.78 11.99
N ALA A 210 4.29 29.01 11.00
CA ALA A 210 2.84 29.03 11.20
C ALA A 210 2.16 27.69 10.85
N ALA A 211 2.80 26.85 10.07
CA ALA A 211 2.22 25.61 9.58
C ALA A 211 3.15 24.40 9.78
N TYR A 212 2.60 23.18 9.63
CA TYR A 212 3.37 21.95 9.75
C TYR A 212 2.71 20.84 8.95
N LEU A 213 3.50 19.83 8.54
CA LEU A 213 2.98 18.59 7.96
C LEU A 213 2.36 17.73 9.06
N PRO A 214 1.09 17.33 8.95
CA PRO A 214 0.43 16.49 9.96
C PRO A 214 1.02 15.07 10.04
N TYR A 215 1.61 14.58 8.95
CA TYR A 215 2.36 13.33 8.90
C TYR A 215 3.34 13.36 7.71
N VAL A 216 4.38 12.54 7.79
CA VAL A 216 5.28 12.26 6.66
C VAL A 216 4.65 11.16 5.82
N PRO A 217 4.44 11.36 4.48
CA PRO A 217 3.89 10.33 3.62
C PRO A 217 4.73 9.05 3.65
N ARG A 218 4.05 7.92 3.71
CA ARG A 218 4.65 6.58 3.75
C ARG A 218 4.29 5.80 2.49
N SER A 219 5.11 4.81 2.17
CA SER A 219 4.95 3.99 0.99
C SER A 219 5.26 2.51 1.26
N TYR A 220 4.46 1.66 0.65
CA TYR A 220 4.59 0.20 0.68
C TYR A 220 4.59 -0.34 -0.75
N ALA A 221 5.58 -1.14 -1.12
CA ALA A 221 5.57 -1.86 -2.38
C ALA A 221 5.50 -3.36 -2.15
N TYR A 222 4.65 -4.02 -2.93
CA TYR A 222 4.45 -5.46 -2.96
C TYR A 222 4.95 -6.01 -4.29
N CYS A 223 6.10 -6.70 -4.25
CA CYS A 223 6.63 -7.46 -5.37
C CYS A 223 6.28 -8.93 -5.19
N SER A 224 5.25 -9.37 -5.92
CA SER A 224 4.84 -10.77 -6.00
C SER A 224 5.85 -11.61 -6.77
N ASP A 225 5.46 -12.76 -7.28
CA ASP A 225 6.31 -13.69 -8.02
C ASP A 225 7.00 -13.01 -9.20
N THR A 226 8.33 -13.01 -9.18
CA THR A 226 9.13 -12.34 -10.20
C THR A 226 10.56 -12.89 -10.29
N ALA A 227 11.06 -13.10 -11.49
CA ALA A 227 12.49 -13.11 -11.72
C ALA A 227 13.04 -11.66 -11.63
N PRO A 228 14.30 -11.46 -11.23
CA PRO A 228 14.91 -10.13 -11.19
C PRO A 228 14.96 -9.49 -12.58
N PHE A 229 14.74 -8.19 -12.64
CA PHE A 229 14.91 -7.36 -13.83
C PHE A 229 15.29 -5.92 -13.41
N PRO A 230 16.07 -5.20 -14.24
CA PRO A 230 16.70 -3.95 -13.83
C PRO A 230 15.72 -2.84 -13.42
N GLU A 231 14.59 -2.75 -14.12
CA GLU A 231 13.64 -1.65 -13.94
C GLU A 231 12.91 -1.72 -12.59
N LEU A 232 12.85 -2.89 -11.95
CA LEU A 232 12.07 -3.07 -10.72
C LEU A 232 12.54 -2.15 -9.60
N SER A 233 13.85 -2.05 -9.37
CA SER A 233 14.41 -1.20 -8.32
C SER A 233 14.11 0.29 -8.55
N GLU A 234 14.08 0.74 -9.80
CA GLU A 234 13.70 2.11 -10.12
C GLU A 234 12.20 2.35 -9.89
N TRP A 235 11.34 1.34 -10.17
CA TRP A 235 9.89 1.48 -9.98
C TRP A 235 9.47 1.54 -8.51
N VAL A 236 10.23 0.88 -7.62
CA VAL A 236 9.97 0.89 -6.18
C VAL A 236 10.95 1.78 -5.40
N LYS A 237 11.57 2.73 -6.07
CA LYS A 237 12.62 3.58 -5.52
C LYS A 237 12.18 4.37 -4.28
N GLY A 238 12.99 4.31 -3.23
CA GLY A 238 12.82 5.06 -1.99
C GLY A 238 11.61 4.64 -1.16
N VAL A 239 11.03 3.47 -1.42
CA VAL A 239 9.88 2.97 -0.66
C VAL A 239 10.24 2.73 0.80
N ASP A 240 9.31 3.05 1.72
CA ASP A 240 9.55 2.88 3.16
C ASP A 240 9.60 1.40 3.56
N LEU A 241 8.71 0.57 2.97
CA LEU A 241 8.71 -0.87 3.15
C LEU A 241 8.52 -1.57 1.81
N LEU A 242 9.52 -2.36 1.42
CA LEU A 242 9.44 -3.26 0.28
C LEU A 242 9.10 -4.67 0.77
N TYR A 243 7.99 -5.24 0.30
CA TYR A 243 7.80 -6.68 0.30
C TYR A 243 8.32 -7.28 -1.00
N HIS A 244 9.13 -8.31 -0.90
CA HIS A 244 9.65 -9.03 -2.09
C HIS A 244 9.59 -10.53 -1.85
N GLU A 245 9.14 -11.28 -2.88
CA GLU A 245 9.19 -12.73 -2.83
C GLU A 245 10.64 -13.23 -2.69
N THR A 246 10.82 -14.31 -1.96
CA THR A 246 12.10 -15.01 -1.80
C THR A 246 11.85 -16.52 -1.78
N THR A 247 11.34 -17.03 -2.90
CA THR A 247 10.97 -18.45 -3.00
C THR A 247 12.17 -19.35 -2.76
N TYR A 248 13.40 -18.89 -3.07
CA TYR A 248 14.61 -19.68 -3.02
C TYR A 248 15.74 -18.99 -2.25
N LEU A 249 16.54 -19.81 -1.53
CA LEU A 249 17.88 -19.42 -1.12
C LEU A 249 18.79 -19.27 -2.35
N ASP A 250 19.85 -18.47 -2.23
CA ASP A 250 20.75 -18.15 -3.36
C ASP A 250 21.41 -19.37 -4.01
N GLN A 251 21.70 -20.40 -3.23
CA GLN A 251 22.22 -21.68 -3.75
C GLN A 251 21.28 -22.36 -4.78
N TYR A 252 20.03 -21.94 -4.89
CA TYR A 252 19.03 -22.46 -5.83
C TYR A 252 18.72 -21.48 -6.97
N GLN A 253 19.66 -20.59 -7.31
CA GLN A 253 19.48 -19.54 -8.33
C GLN A 253 19.03 -20.10 -9.68
N ASP A 254 19.60 -21.22 -10.15
CA ASP A 254 19.19 -21.86 -11.39
C ASP A 254 17.72 -22.30 -11.38
N GLN A 255 17.24 -22.76 -10.22
CA GLN A 255 15.84 -23.18 -10.06
C GLN A 255 14.90 -21.97 -10.00
N ALA A 256 15.34 -20.91 -9.33
CA ALA A 256 14.62 -19.64 -9.30
C ALA A 256 14.44 -19.09 -10.72
N ALA A 257 15.53 -18.97 -11.47
CA ALA A 257 15.50 -18.48 -12.85
C ALA A 257 14.59 -19.30 -13.77
N LYS A 258 14.65 -20.64 -13.73
CA LYS A 258 13.79 -21.53 -14.53
C LYS A 258 12.29 -21.39 -14.20
N ARG A 259 11.96 -20.93 -12.99
CA ARG A 259 10.58 -20.79 -12.52
C ARG A 259 10.10 -19.35 -12.46
N PHE A 260 10.95 -18.41 -12.87
CA PHE A 260 10.68 -16.97 -12.82
C PHE A 260 10.39 -16.48 -11.40
N HIS A 261 11.26 -16.85 -10.47
CA HIS A 261 11.28 -16.41 -9.08
C HIS A 261 12.61 -15.78 -8.71
N SER A 262 12.64 -15.14 -7.56
CA SER A 262 13.85 -14.55 -7.01
C SER A 262 14.46 -15.40 -5.90
N THR A 263 15.78 -15.23 -5.73
CA THR A 263 16.49 -15.69 -4.54
C THR A 263 16.53 -14.60 -3.47
N THR A 264 16.87 -15.00 -2.26
CA THR A 264 17.11 -14.11 -1.11
C THR A 264 18.06 -12.96 -1.45
N LYS A 265 19.20 -13.26 -2.08
CA LYS A 265 20.18 -12.23 -2.44
C LYS A 265 19.67 -11.30 -3.54
N GLN A 266 18.90 -11.80 -4.50
CA GLN A 266 18.31 -10.98 -5.55
C GLN A 266 17.25 -10.03 -4.98
N ALA A 267 16.42 -10.48 -4.06
CA ALA A 267 15.46 -9.63 -3.36
C ALA A 267 16.16 -8.56 -2.51
N ALA A 268 17.20 -8.94 -1.78
CA ALA A 268 18.00 -8.00 -0.98
C ALA A 268 18.75 -6.98 -1.84
N GLN A 269 19.26 -7.39 -3.00
CA GLN A 269 19.90 -6.47 -3.96
C GLN A 269 18.88 -5.48 -4.54
N CYS A 270 17.68 -5.95 -4.90
CA CYS A 270 16.60 -5.07 -5.34
C CYS A 270 16.26 -4.00 -4.28
N ALA A 271 16.17 -4.39 -3.00
CA ALA A 271 15.92 -3.45 -1.90
C ALA A 271 17.06 -2.42 -1.74
N LEU A 272 18.31 -2.86 -1.87
CA LEU A 272 19.48 -1.99 -1.80
C LEU A 272 19.50 -0.99 -2.96
N ASP A 273 19.32 -1.46 -4.18
CA ASP A 273 19.33 -0.63 -5.39
C ASP A 273 18.18 0.36 -5.42
N ALA A 274 17.03 -0.05 -4.90
CA ALA A 274 15.85 0.82 -4.72
C ALA A 274 16.05 1.87 -3.62
N GLY A 275 17.00 1.70 -2.72
CA GLY A 275 17.11 2.55 -1.52
C GLY A 275 15.89 2.43 -0.60
N ALA A 276 15.30 1.23 -0.51
CA ALA A 276 14.20 0.96 0.41
C ALA A 276 14.65 1.16 1.86
N LYS A 277 13.73 1.52 2.78
CA LYS A 277 14.10 1.64 4.20
C LYS A 277 14.05 0.30 4.93
N LYS A 278 13.09 -0.56 4.57
CA LYS A 278 12.93 -1.91 5.14
C LYS A 278 12.59 -2.90 4.02
N LEU A 279 13.06 -4.14 4.17
CA LEU A 279 12.67 -5.26 3.32
C LEU A 279 11.95 -6.32 4.14
N VAL A 280 10.76 -6.69 3.73
CA VAL A 280 10.03 -7.85 4.26
C VAL A 280 10.04 -8.95 3.20
N ILE A 281 10.46 -10.14 3.59
CA ILE A 281 10.55 -11.29 2.70
C ILE A 281 9.56 -12.38 3.12
N ALA A 282 8.99 -13.06 2.13
CA ALA A 282 8.17 -14.25 2.30
C ALA A 282 8.02 -15.03 0.97
N HIS A 283 6.92 -15.73 0.78
CA HIS A 283 6.67 -16.61 -0.37
C HIS A 283 7.66 -17.77 -0.41
N TYR A 284 7.85 -18.41 0.74
CA TYR A 284 8.88 -19.44 0.87
C TYR A 284 8.46 -20.75 0.18
N SER A 285 9.41 -21.35 -0.53
CA SER A 285 9.27 -22.70 -1.02
C SER A 285 8.90 -23.68 0.10
N SER A 286 8.15 -24.74 -0.20
CA SER A 286 7.84 -25.83 0.74
C SER A 286 9.08 -26.52 1.35
N ARG A 287 10.27 -26.26 0.80
CA ARG A 287 11.57 -26.71 1.35
C ARG A 287 12.06 -25.82 2.50
N CYS A 288 11.47 -24.64 2.67
CA CYS A 288 11.80 -23.74 3.76
C CYS A 288 11.29 -24.31 5.09
N ARG A 289 12.20 -24.84 5.90
CA ARG A 289 11.92 -25.31 7.26
C ARG A 289 12.08 -24.19 8.29
N ASP A 290 12.88 -23.18 7.95
CA ASP A 290 13.28 -22.12 8.86
C ASP A 290 13.50 -20.83 8.04
N ALA A 291 12.62 -19.86 8.23
CA ALA A 291 12.68 -18.58 7.54
C ALA A 291 13.86 -17.70 8.00
N SER A 292 14.41 -17.96 9.19
CA SER A 292 15.57 -17.22 9.69
C SER A 292 16.79 -17.36 8.77
N LYS A 293 16.94 -18.50 8.09
CA LYS A 293 18.02 -18.70 7.12
C LYS A 293 17.91 -17.78 5.92
N TYR A 294 16.69 -17.51 5.46
CA TYR A 294 16.42 -16.58 4.38
C TYR A 294 16.75 -15.15 4.81
N GLU A 295 16.35 -14.78 6.03
CA GLU A 295 16.65 -13.48 6.61
C GLU A 295 18.15 -13.23 6.74
N VAL A 296 18.88 -14.20 7.32
CA VAL A 296 20.34 -14.12 7.50
C VAL A 296 21.04 -13.94 6.15
N GLU A 297 20.62 -14.67 5.11
CA GLU A 297 21.23 -14.56 3.79
C GLU A 297 20.92 -13.19 3.15
N CYS A 298 19.69 -12.68 3.23
CA CYS A 298 19.34 -11.35 2.76
C CYS A 298 20.13 -10.25 3.49
N ARG A 299 20.31 -10.36 4.81
CA ARG A 299 21.02 -9.38 5.64
C ARG A 299 22.49 -9.24 5.30
N THR A 300 23.07 -10.18 4.58
CA THR A 300 24.44 -10.02 4.04
C THR A 300 24.55 -8.90 3.01
N ILE A 301 23.43 -8.49 2.40
CA ILE A 301 23.34 -7.43 1.38
C ILE A 301 22.52 -6.25 1.92
N PHE A 302 21.35 -6.52 2.50
CA PHE A 302 20.44 -5.49 3.01
C PHE A 302 20.11 -5.76 4.49
N PRO A 303 20.75 -5.07 5.45
CA PRO A 303 20.64 -5.35 6.88
C PRO A 303 19.22 -5.23 7.44
N GLU A 304 18.42 -4.25 6.95
CA GLU A 304 17.05 -4.00 7.38
C GLU A 304 16.04 -4.97 6.74
N THR A 305 16.38 -6.26 6.76
CA THR A 305 15.54 -7.36 6.24
C THR A 305 14.86 -8.11 7.38
N TYR A 306 13.60 -8.46 7.16
CA TYR A 306 12.73 -9.18 8.10
C TYR A 306 12.02 -10.33 7.39
N ALA A 307 12.19 -11.56 7.87
CA ALA A 307 11.48 -12.72 7.37
C ALA A 307 10.09 -12.82 8.02
N ALA A 308 9.06 -12.67 7.20
CA ALA A 308 7.68 -12.73 7.69
C ALA A 308 7.22 -14.16 7.99
N ASN A 309 6.44 -14.28 9.04
CA ASN A 309 5.62 -15.45 9.36
C ASN A 309 4.14 -15.09 9.30
N ASP A 310 3.28 -16.11 9.23
CA ASP A 310 1.85 -15.87 9.20
C ASP A 310 1.40 -15.17 10.49
N GLY A 311 0.75 -14.03 10.34
CA GLY A 311 0.28 -13.22 11.45
C GLY A 311 1.21 -12.08 11.88
N ASP A 312 2.43 -12.01 11.36
CA ASP A 312 3.32 -10.88 11.64
C ASP A 312 2.70 -9.57 11.12
N VAL A 313 2.97 -8.49 11.87
CA VAL A 313 2.54 -7.13 11.57
C VAL A 313 3.76 -6.22 11.48
N PHE A 314 3.87 -5.48 10.40
CA PHE A 314 4.94 -4.52 10.17
C PHE A 314 4.37 -3.12 10.10
N GLU A 315 4.91 -2.21 10.87
CA GLU A 315 4.58 -0.78 10.83
C GLU A 315 5.54 -0.04 9.88
N ILE A 316 4.96 0.88 9.10
CA ILE A 316 5.65 1.68 8.10
C ILE A 316 5.80 3.12 8.61
#